data_4234ce4f8a1dd9c6420d24d64db8f9cc
#
_entry.id   4234ce4f8a1dd9c6420d24d64db8f9cc
#
_cell.length_a   1.000
_cell.length_b   1.000
_cell.length_c   1.000
_cell.angle_alpha   90.00
_cell.angle_beta   90.00
_cell.angle_gamma   90.00
#
_symmetry.space_group_name_H-M   'P 1'
#
loop_
_entity.id
_entity.type
_entity.pdbx_description
1 polymer ?
#
loop_
_entity_poly.entity_id
_entity_poly.type
_entity_poly.pdbx_seq_one_letter_code
_entity_poly.pdbx_strand_id
1 'polypeptide(L)'
;MKISLKQKYIFLSVIAMLFTECSQTEEDMLNGASGVCFTASIGQNQTRATEDSFETNDEISVFAFKGETGFSGEEYAHNRKYTFQSQLFTADEENTIKQPTDDSQLSYVAVYPYSTATDAKFSFQVKEDQSAGSNYTQSDLMMASTYPTDAQAPTLMFSHCLSSIVVNLSFAKAPAGNVSVKMVNVSTTVSADLATATFSSSGEANQSVVTAFNGTNSYKAVLPPQTTSMGSTGIEITVGDAAPLSYKFPASCEWKSGIRYAYTLYIAE
;
A
#
# COMPACT_ATOMS: atom_id res chain seq x y z
N MET A 1 2.33 63.15 4.78
CA MET A 1 2.57 61.81 4.22
C MET A 1 2.97 60.90 5.40
N LYS A 2 2.01 60.10 5.95
CA LYS A 2 2.26 59.21 7.09
C LYS A 2 2.32 57.77 6.55
N ILE A 3 3.45 57.11 6.69
CA ILE A 3 3.65 55.71 6.33
C ILE A 3 3.36 54.89 7.60
N SER A 4 2.33 54.02 7.50
CA SER A 4 1.97 53.10 8.58
C SER A 4 2.59 51.75 8.29
N LEU A 5 3.46 51.28 9.17
CA LEU A 5 4.10 49.95 9.09
C LEU A 5 3.14 48.92 9.71
N LYS A 6 2.58 48.01 8.88
CA LYS A 6 1.78 46.88 9.40
C LYS A 6 2.76 45.74 9.77
N GLN A 7 2.89 45.50 11.03
CA GLN A 7 3.63 44.40 11.63
C GLN A 7 2.83 43.09 11.39
N LYS A 8 3.39 42.17 10.59
CA LYS A 8 2.83 40.82 10.44
C LYS A 8 3.36 39.95 11.57
N TYR A 9 2.45 39.50 12.43
CA TYR A 9 2.74 38.46 13.39
C TYR A 9 2.83 37.12 12.69
N ILE A 10 4.01 36.51 12.70
CA ILE A 10 4.21 35.13 12.32
C ILE A 10 3.81 34.28 13.52
N PHE A 11 2.67 33.59 13.43
CA PHE A 11 2.30 32.56 14.39
C PHE A 11 3.17 31.33 14.12
N LEU A 12 4.17 31.12 14.96
CA LEU A 12 4.92 29.87 15.02
C LEU A 12 4.03 28.87 15.78
N SER A 13 3.29 28.02 15.06
CA SER A 13 2.56 26.92 15.68
C SER A 13 3.58 25.84 16.06
N VAL A 14 3.89 25.79 17.35
CA VAL A 14 4.57 24.65 17.96
C VAL A 14 3.57 23.50 17.96
N ILE A 15 3.74 22.55 17.04
CA ILE A 15 3.04 21.26 17.11
C ILE A 15 3.68 20.49 18.26
N ALA A 16 3.02 20.51 19.42
CA ALA A 16 3.34 19.59 20.50
C ALA A 16 2.96 18.18 20.02
N MET A 17 3.93 17.35 19.67
CA MET A 17 3.74 15.91 19.51
C MET A 17 3.36 15.36 20.88
N LEU A 18 2.09 15.09 21.08
CA LEU A 18 1.61 14.27 22.18
C LEU A 18 2.02 12.83 21.86
N PHE A 19 3.13 12.38 22.46
CA PHE A 19 3.41 10.96 22.57
C PHE A 19 2.34 10.37 23.48
N THR A 20 1.30 9.76 22.89
CA THR A 20 0.42 8.88 23.63
C THR A 20 1.20 7.61 23.91
N GLU A 21 1.65 7.45 25.15
CA GLU A 21 2.20 6.21 25.64
C GLU A 21 1.18 5.09 25.36
N CYS A 22 1.64 3.97 24.81
CA CYS A 22 0.89 2.72 24.79
C CYS A 22 0.41 2.47 26.22
N SER A 23 -0.89 2.55 26.46
CA SER A 23 -1.45 2.37 27.81
C SER A 23 -1.29 0.92 28.22
N GLN A 24 -0.22 0.65 28.97
CA GLN A 24 -0.04 -0.60 29.69
C GLN A 24 -0.89 -0.57 30.95
N THR A 25 -1.66 -1.61 31.18
CA THR A 25 -2.29 -1.82 32.48
C THR A 25 -1.22 -2.21 33.51
N GLU A 26 -1.41 -1.83 34.78
CA GLU A 26 -0.44 -2.11 35.84
C GLU A 26 -0.13 -3.62 36.03
N GLU A 27 -0.99 -4.51 35.52
CA GLU A 27 -0.78 -5.98 35.53
C GLU A 27 0.30 -6.45 34.53
N ASP A 28 0.51 -5.74 33.41
CA ASP A 28 1.54 -6.09 32.42
C ASP A 28 2.96 -5.76 32.90
N MET A 29 3.12 -4.84 33.84
CA MET A 29 4.43 -4.51 34.44
C MET A 29 4.98 -5.62 35.35
N LEU A 30 4.15 -6.57 35.79
CA LEU A 30 4.56 -7.65 36.67
C LEU A 30 5.11 -8.88 35.93
N ASN A 31 4.93 -8.98 34.60
CA ASN A 31 5.34 -10.14 33.81
C ASN A 31 6.55 -9.93 32.87
N GLY A 32 7.25 -8.84 32.99
CA GLY A 32 8.60 -8.63 32.43
C GLY A 32 8.73 -8.57 30.91
N ALA A 33 7.66 -8.65 30.13
CA ALA A 33 7.72 -8.51 28.67
C ALA A 33 6.61 -7.57 28.19
N SER A 34 7.00 -6.38 27.80
CA SER A 34 6.11 -5.36 27.23
C SER A 34 5.74 -5.72 25.78
N GLY A 35 4.45 -5.59 25.43
CA GLY A 35 3.99 -5.79 24.05
C GLY A 35 4.49 -4.70 23.10
N VAL A 36 4.93 -5.08 21.91
CA VAL A 36 5.38 -4.15 20.87
C VAL A 36 4.17 -3.62 20.11
N CYS A 37 4.13 -2.31 19.86
CA CYS A 37 3.24 -1.67 18.90
C CYS A 37 4.08 -0.96 17.83
N PHE A 38 3.46 -0.52 16.72
CA PHE A 38 4.21 0.09 15.63
C PHE A 38 3.60 1.43 15.25
N THR A 39 4.44 2.44 15.07
CA THR A 39 4.09 3.58 14.24
C THR A 39 4.30 3.21 12.78
N ALA A 40 3.59 3.86 11.85
CA ALA A 40 3.73 3.57 10.44
C ALA A 40 3.71 4.84 9.59
N SER A 41 4.45 4.79 8.50
CA SER A 41 4.38 5.75 7.41
C SER A 41 4.45 5.01 6.08
N ILE A 42 3.82 5.59 5.05
CA ILE A 42 3.93 5.08 3.68
C ILE A 42 4.91 5.96 2.95
N GLY A 43 5.99 5.35 2.44
CA GLY A 43 7.02 6.06 1.70
C GLY A 43 6.46 6.60 0.39
N GLN A 44 6.61 7.91 0.19
CA GLN A 44 6.27 8.57 -1.06
C GLN A 44 7.34 8.23 -2.10
N ASN A 45 7.09 7.23 -2.94
CA ASN A 45 7.74 7.22 -4.25
C ASN A 45 7.20 8.43 -5.02
N GLN A 46 8.05 9.23 -5.66
CA GLN A 46 7.78 10.55 -6.27
C GLN A 46 6.56 10.62 -7.22
N THR A 47 5.77 9.57 -7.33
CA THR A 47 4.71 9.40 -8.31
C THR A 47 3.33 9.05 -7.72
N ARG A 48 3.19 8.78 -6.41
CA ARG A 48 1.89 8.50 -5.77
C ARG A 48 1.49 9.64 -4.83
N ALA A 49 0.58 10.50 -5.24
CA ALA A 49 0.25 11.76 -4.57
C ALA A 49 -0.97 11.69 -3.61
N THR A 50 -1.59 10.53 -3.33
CA THR A 50 -2.89 10.48 -2.62
C THR A 50 -3.17 9.28 -1.72
N GLU A 51 -2.18 8.45 -1.37
CA GLU A 51 -2.38 7.25 -0.52
C GLU A 51 -1.27 7.17 0.54
N ASP A 52 -1.25 8.17 1.42
CA ASP A 52 -0.11 8.44 2.30
C ASP A 52 -0.35 7.99 3.75
N SER A 53 -1.50 7.35 4.05
CA SER A 53 -1.86 6.97 5.42
C SER A 53 -2.73 5.72 5.48
N PHE A 54 -2.58 4.97 6.54
CA PHE A 54 -3.47 3.87 6.89
C PHE A 54 -4.79 4.40 7.47
N GLU A 55 -5.85 3.64 7.26
CA GLU A 55 -7.17 3.91 7.81
C GLU A 55 -7.43 3.03 9.04
N THR A 56 -8.32 3.49 9.92
CA THR A 56 -8.74 2.71 11.09
C THR A 56 -9.26 1.34 10.64
N ASN A 57 -8.77 0.28 11.28
CA ASN A 57 -8.99 -1.14 10.99
C ASN A 57 -8.21 -1.70 9.79
N ASP A 58 -7.27 -0.96 9.21
CA ASP A 58 -6.29 -1.59 8.34
C ASP A 58 -5.48 -2.62 9.12
N GLU A 59 -5.23 -3.77 8.51
CA GLU A 59 -4.53 -4.88 9.14
C GLU A 59 -3.25 -5.23 8.39
N ILE A 60 -2.19 -5.55 9.16
CA ILE A 60 -0.89 -5.97 8.61
C ILE A 60 -0.45 -7.32 9.19
N SER A 61 0.32 -8.07 8.40
CA SER A 61 1.10 -9.22 8.83
C SER A 61 2.45 -8.75 9.35
N VAL A 62 2.86 -9.19 10.55
CA VAL A 62 4.16 -8.85 11.13
C VAL A 62 4.95 -10.11 11.46
N PHE A 63 6.20 -10.14 11.00
CA PHE A 63 7.21 -11.15 11.35
C PHE A 63 8.28 -10.47 12.21
N ALA A 64 8.82 -11.18 13.19
CA ALA A 64 9.92 -10.70 14.02
C ALA A 64 11.10 -11.69 14.00
N PHE A 65 12.33 -11.16 14.00
CA PHE A 65 13.55 -11.94 13.91
C PHE A 65 14.57 -11.44 14.92
N LYS A 66 15.34 -12.36 15.54
CA LYS A 66 16.47 -12.06 16.41
C LYS A 66 17.78 -12.01 15.63
N GLY A 67 18.67 -11.16 16.07
CA GLY A 67 20.07 -11.10 15.64
C GLY A 67 20.28 -10.30 14.37
N GLU A 68 19.78 -10.74 13.23
CA GLU A 68 19.98 -10.09 11.93
C GLU A 68 18.69 -9.47 11.38
N THR A 69 18.81 -8.68 10.32
CA THR A 69 17.68 -7.99 9.70
C THR A 69 16.80 -8.96 8.91
N GLY A 70 15.51 -9.00 9.23
CA GLY A 70 14.49 -9.75 8.51
C GLY A 70 14.80 -11.25 8.45
N PHE A 71 14.46 -11.89 7.34
CA PHE A 71 14.56 -13.35 7.13
C PHE A 71 16.00 -13.92 7.15
N SER A 72 17.04 -13.11 7.39
CA SER A 72 18.39 -13.58 7.69
C SER A 72 18.58 -13.89 9.16
N GLY A 73 17.74 -13.38 10.04
CA GLY A 73 17.76 -13.63 11.48
C GLY A 73 17.03 -14.91 11.88
N GLU A 74 17.11 -15.25 13.17
CA GLU A 74 16.32 -16.32 13.77
C GLU A 74 14.85 -15.86 13.91
N GLU A 75 13.90 -16.63 13.36
CA GLU A 75 12.48 -16.31 13.48
C GLU A 75 12.03 -16.33 14.94
N TYR A 76 11.50 -15.20 15.41
CA TYR A 76 10.98 -15.03 16.77
C TYR A 76 9.44 -15.02 16.80
N ALA A 77 8.81 -14.42 15.80
CA ALA A 77 7.36 -14.43 15.64
C ALA A 77 6.98 -14.50 14.15
N HIS A 78 6.00 -15.35 13.86
CA HIS A 78 5.52 -15.64 12.52
C HIS A 78 4.14 -15.05 12.29
N ASN A 79 3.99 -14.23 11.25
CA ASN A 79 2.73 -13.72 10.69
C ASN A 79 1.70 -13.27 11.74
N ARG A 80 2.11 -12.38 12.65
CA ARG A 80 1.24 -11.81 13.67
C ARG A 80 0.36 -10.71 13.08
N LYS A 81 -0.91 -10.72 13.43
CA LYS A 81 -1.89 -9.73 12.97
C LYS A 81 -1.84 -8.48 13.84
N TYR A 82 -1.61 -7.33 13.21
CA TYR A 82 -1.70 -6.02 13.85
C TYR A 82 -2.73 -5.16 13.14
N THR A 83 -3.52 -4.42 13.90
CA THR A 83 -4.62 -3.58 13.41
C THR A 83 -4.32 -2.11 13.69
N PHE A 84 -4.54 -1.24 12.70
CA PHE A 84 -4.32 0.20 12.83
C PHE A 84 -5.45 0.87 13.62
N GLN A 85 -5.11 1.44 14.77
CA GLN A 85 -6.03 2.16 15.64
C GLN A 85 -5.28 3.28 16.34
N SER A 86 -5.90 4.46 16.46
CA SER A 86 -5.32 5.60 17.18
C SER A 86 -3.87 5.95 16.78
N GLN A 87 -3.59 5.91 15.48
CA GLN A 87 -2.28 6.21 14.87
C GLN A 87 -1.19 5.14 15.11
N LEU A 88 -1.53 3.98 15.64
CA LEU A 88 -0.63 2.87 15.90
C LEU A 88 -1.20 1.57 15.35
N PHE A 89 -0.30 0.66 14.95
CA PHE A 89 -0.64 -0.75 14.79
C PHE A 89 -0.49 -1.45 16.14
N THR A 90 -1.58 -2.00 16.63
CA THR A 90 -1.67 -2.76 17.88
C THR A 90 -2.22 -4.16 17.61
N ALA A 91 -1.96 -5.11 18.50
CA ALA A 91 -2.43 -6.46 18.40
C ALA A 91 -3.23 -6.87 19.65
N ASP A 92 -4.07 -7.88 19.51
CA ASP A 92 -4.66 -8.58 20.65
C ASP A 92 -3.59 -9.44 21.36
N GLU A 93 -3.94 -10.02 22.49
CA GLU A 93 -3.01 -10.79 23.34
C GLU A 93 -2.35 -11.97 22.58
N GLU A 94 -3.10 -12.66 21.72
CA GLU A 94 -2.61 -13.80 20.93
C GLU A 94 -1.58 -13.40 19.88
N ASN A 95 -1.76 -12.24 19.26
CA ASN A 95 -0.92 -11.73 18.19
C ASN A 95 0.20 -10.81 18.69
N THR A 96 0.14 -10.36 19.95
CA THR A 96 1.13 -9.44 20.51
C THR A 96 2.53 -10.04 20.51
N ILE A 97 3.48 -9.38 19.86
CA ILE A 97 4.90 -9.69 19.94
C ILE A 97 5.44 -9.04 21.20
N LYS A 98 6.05 -9.85 22.09
CA LYS A 98 6.69 -9.36 23.32
C LYS A 98 8.18 -9.17 23.09
N GLN A 99 8.79 -8.18 23.77
CA GLN A 99 10.25 -8.04 23.72
C GLN A 99 10.92 -9.25 24.37
N PRO A 100 12.06 -9.70 23.82
CA PRO A 100 12.86 -10.76 24.44
C PRO A 100 13.33 -10.36 25.85
N THR A 101 13.41 -11.35 26.75
CA THR A 101 13.90 -11.14 28.12
C THR A 101 15.43 -11.28 28.23
N ASP A 102 16.10 -11.62 27.12
CA ASP A 102 17.55 -11.86 27.04
C ASP A 102 18.31 -10.66 26.39
N ASP A 103 17.71 -9.47 26.43
CA ASP A 103 18.25 -8.23 25.85
C ASP A 103 18.52 -8.30 24.32
N SER A 104 18.03 -9.35 23.63
CA SER A 104 18.13 -9.44 22.18
C SER A 104 17.27 -8.39 21.52
N GLN A 105 17.80 -7.70 20.50
CA GLN A 105 17.04 -6.83 19.64
C GLN A 105 16.24 -7.60 18.59
N LEU A 106 15.07 -7.11 18.24
CA LEU A 106 14.24 -7.65 17.16
C LEU A 106 14.26 -6.75 15.92
N SER A 107 14.37 -7.36 14.75
CA SER A 107 13.99 -6.73 13.50
C SER A 107 12.61 -7.21 13.07
N TYR A 108 11.89 -6.38 12.32
CA TYR A 108 10.54 -6.68 11.88
C TYR A 108 10.41 -6.60 10.38
N VAL A 109 9.62 -7.49 9.81
CA VAL A 109 9.12 -7.40 8.44
C VAL A 109 7.60 -7.33 8.52
N ALA A 110 7.00 -6.33 7.89
CA ALA A 110 5.56 -6.15 7.87
C ALA A 110 5.03 -6.10 6.44
N VAL A 111 3.84 -6.66 6.24
CA VAL A 111 3.16 -6.73 4.93
C VAL A 111 1.72 -6.25 5.09
N TYR A 112 1.27 -5.38 4.21
CA TYR A 112 -0.12 -4.97 4.05
C TYR A 112 -0.64 -5.42 2.68
N PRO A 113 -1.87 -5.88 2.59
CA PRO A 113 -2.83 -6.19 3.67
C PRO A 113 -2.49 -7.50 4.40
N TYR A 114 -3.02 -7.66 5.61
CA TYR A 114 -2.92 -8.92 6.36
C TYR A 114 -3.54 -10.09 5.61
N SER A 115 -2.86 -11.22 5.65
CA SER A 115 -3.41 -12.51 5.24
C SER A 115 -2.80 -13.65 6.05
N THR A 116 -3.62 -14.63 6.43
CA THR A 116 -3.14 -15.87 7.06
C THR A 116 -2.22 -16.68 6.13
N ALA A 117 -2.27 -16.44 4.83
CA ALA A 117 -1.42 -17.09 3.83
C ALA A 117 -0.09 -16.37 3.59
N THR A 118 0.16 -15.22 4.26
CA THR A 118 1.42 -14.49 4.12
C THR A 118 2.56 -15.27 4.80
N ASP A 119 3.63 -15.50 4.06
CA ASP A 119 4.85 -16.19 4.48
C ASP A 119 6.06 -15.52 3.80
N ALA A 120 7.27 -16.01 4.07
CA ALA A 120 8.50 -15.56 3.39
C ALA A 120 8.35 -15.53 1.86
N LYS A 121 7.64 -16.52 1.32
CA LYS A 121 7.22 -16.58 -0.09
C LYS A 121 5.73 -16.91 -0.16
N PHE A 122 4.99 -16.08 -0.87
CA PHE A 122 3.55 -16.29 -1.03
C PHE A 122 3.04 -15.78 -2.37
N SER A 123 1.81 -16.19 -2.69
CA SER A 123 1.08 -15.67 -3.84
C SER A 123 0.04 -14.67 -3.36
N PHE A 124 -0.02 -13.52 -4.02
CA PHE A 124 -1.01 -12.48 -3.75
C PHE A 124 -1.79 -12.17 -5.03
N GLN A 125 -3.11 -12.02 -4.93
CA GLN A 125 -3.97 -11.70 -6.06
C GLN A 125 -4.64 -10.34 -5.84
N VAL A 126 -4.46 -9.42 -6.79
CA VAL A 126 -5.21 -8.16 -6.79
C VAL A 126 -6.67 -8.42 -7.13
N LYS A 127 -7.58 -7.60 -6.62
CA LYS A 127 -9.01 -7.71 -6.92
C LYS A 127 -9.29 -7.37 -8.38
N GLU A 128 -10.12 -8.17 -9.02
CA GLU A 128 -10.54 -7.93 -10.41
C GLU A 128 -11.45 -6.70 -10.54
N ASP A 129 -12.25 -6.41 -9.52
CA ASP A 129 -13.03 -5.18 -9.43
C ASP A 129 -12.48 -4.29 -8.31
N GLN A 130 -11.61 -3.35 -8.68
CA GLN A 130 -11.03 -2.39 -7.75
C GLN A 130 -11.91 -1.13 -7.57
N SER A 131 -13.04 -1.03 -8.26
CA SER A 131 -14.00 0.07 -8.09
C SER A 131 -14.89 -0.10 -6.86
N ALA A 132 -14.99 -1.29 -6.31
CA ALA A 132 -15.92 -1.64 -5.24
C ALA A 132 -15.27 -1.53 -3.85
N GLY A 133 -15.88 -0.73 -2.97
CA GLY A 133 -15.49 -0.63 -1.55
C GLY A 133 -14.00 -0.35 -1.35
N SER A 134 -13.35 -1.16 -0.51
CA SER A 134 -11.91 -1.09 -0.21
C SER A 134 -11.04 -1.95 -1.15
N ASN A 135 -11.59 -2.50 -2.23
CA ASN A 135 -10.86 -3.44 -3.08
C ASN A 135 -9.58 -2.86 -3.69
N TYR A 136 -9.58 -1.54 -3.99
CA TYR A 136 -8.39 -0.87 -4.47
C TYR A 136 -7.27 -0.89 -3.42
N THR A 137 -7.54 -0.43 -2.19
CA THR A 137 -6.56 -0.41 -1.11
C THR A 137 -6.12 -1.82 -0.71
N GLN A 138 -7.05 -2.78 -0.65
CA GLN A 138 -6.74 -4.19 -0.40
C GLN A 138 -5.96 -4.88 -1.53
N SER A 139 -5.88 -4.28 -2.71
CA SER A 139 -5.02 -4.74 -3.81
C SER A 139 -3.62 -4.15 -3.74
N ASP A 140 -3.39 -3.14 -2.90
CA ASP A 140 -2.11 -2.42 -2.83
C ASP A 140 -1.15 -3.11 -1.85
N LEU A 141 -0.48 -4.16 -2.32
CA LEU A 141 0.53 -4.86 -1.54
C LEU A 141 1.67 -3.92 -1.18
N MET A 142 1.93 -3.77 0.12
CA MET A 142 3.02 -2.96 0.66
C MET A 142 3.87 -3.76 1.64
N MET A 143 5.15 -3.42 1.75
CA MET A 143 6.10 -4.05 2.66
C MET A 143 6.90 -2.99 3.41
N ALA A 144 7.20 -3.28 4.68
CA ALA A 144 8.16 -2.53 5.50
C ALA A 144 9.15 -3.49 6.15
N SER A 145 10.35 -3.01 6.45
CA SER A 145 11.33 -3.72 7.26
C SER A 145 12.06 -2.77 8.19
N THR A 146 12.51 -3.27 9.35
CA THR A 146 13.33 -2.50 10.30
C THR A 146 14.68 -3.15 10.48
N TYR A 147 15.68 -2.36 10.91
CA TYR A 147 16.88 -2.89 11.53
C TYR A 147 16.56 -3.41 12.93
N PRO A 148 17.44 -4.26 13.54
CA PRO A 148 17.28 -4.70 14.92
C PRO A 148 17.13 -3.52 15.87
N THR A 149 16.14 -3.59 16.78
CA THR A 149 15.79 -2.52 17.72
C THR A 149 15.17 -3.12 19.00
N ASP A 150 15.31 -2.41 20.09
CA ASP A 150 14.65 -2.66 21.38
C ASP A 150 13.48 -1.67 21.63
N ALA A 151 13.16 -0.83 20.66
CA ALA A 151 12.07 0.14 20.77
C ALA A 151 10.73 -0.56 20.97
N GLN A 152 9.89 -0.04 21.88
CA GLN A 152 8.53 -0.50 22.14
C GLN A 152 7.56 -0.13 21.01
N ALA A 153 7.86 0.94 20.28
CA ALA A 153 7.07 1.43 19.16
C ALA A 153 7.96 1.78 17.95
N PRO A 154 8.62 0.79 17.31
CA PRO A 154 9.42 1.05 16.13
C PRO A 154 8.54 1.55 14.97
N THR A 155 9.14 2.32 14.07
CA THR A 155 8.46 2.86 12.90
C THR A 155 8.59 1.90 11.72
N LEU A 156 7.46 1.48 11.14
CA LEU A 156 7.37 0.74 9.89
C LEU A 156 7.23 1.72 8.72
N MET A 157 8.26 1.78 7.86
CA MET A 157 8.23 2.59 6.64
C MET A 157 7.82 1.69 5.47
N PHE A 158 6.53 1.73 5.12
CA PHE A 158 5.99 0.91 4.03
C PHE A 158 6.35 1.47 2.66
N SER A 159 6.65 0.57 1.76
CA SER A 159 6.83 0.85 0.33
C SER A 159 5.85 0.02 -0.49
N HIS A 160 5.29 0.62 -1.53
CA HIS A 160 4.40 -0.10 -2.46
C HIS A 160 5.19 -1.14 -3.27
N CYS A 161 4.68 -2.36 -3.33
CA CYS A 161 5.31 -3.49 -4.02
C CYS A 161 4.79 -3.71 -5.43
N LEU A 162 3.69 -3.04 -5.81
CA LEU A 162 3.03 -3.20 -7.10
C LEU A 162 3.12 -1.94 -7.95
N SER A 163 2.70 -2.06 -9.21
CA SER A 163 2.63 -0.93 -10.14
C SER A 163 1.30 -0.20 -9.99
N SER A 164 1.30 1.13 -9.97
CA SER A 164 0.10 1.95 -10.02
C SER A 164 -0.16 2.42 -11.45
N ILE A 165 -1.35 2.14 -11.97
CA ILE A 165 -1.78 2.57 -13.29
C ILE A 165 -2.86 3.63 -13.14
N VAL A 166 -2.68 4.77 -13.78
CA VAL A 166 -3.68 5.86 -13.81
C VAL A 166 -4.08 6.10 -15.26
N VAL A 167 -5.39 6.14 -15.50
CA VAL A 167 -5.98 6.44 -16.80
C VAL A 167 -6.76 7.74 -16.68
N ASN A 168 -6.32 8.76 -17.39
CA ASN A 168 -7.01 10.04 -17.50
C ASN A 168 -7.75 10.10 -18.84
N LEU A 169 -9.02 10.47 -18.82
CA LEU A 169 -9.83 10.59 -20.00
C LEU A 169 -10.10 12.07 -20.31
N SER A 170 -9.93 12.44 -21.56
CA SER A 170 -10.30 13.75 -22.07
C SER A 170 -11.39 13.58 -23.12
N PHE A 171 -12.61 14.01 -22.80
CA PHE A 171 -13.75 13.91 -23.69
C PHE A 171 -13.92 15.18 -24.52
N ALA A 172 -14.13 15.04 -25.83
CA ALA A 172 -14.50 16.17 -26.69
C ALA A 172 -15.89 16.74 -26.34
N LYS A 173 -16.80 15.87 -25.84
CA LYS A 173 -18.13 16.19 -25.33
C LYS A 173 -18.34 15.43 -24.02
N ALA A 174 -19.03 16.06 -23.07
CA ALA A 174 -19.34 15.42 -21.81
C ALA A 174 -20.00 14.03 -22.00
N PRO A 175 -19.55 12.99 -21.30
CA PRO A 175 -20.10 11.64 -21.47
C PRO A 175 -21.59 11.63 -21.06
N ALA A 176 -22.41 10.89 -21.81
CA ALA A 176 -23.87 10.83 -21.62
C ALA A 176 -24.28 9.75 -20.57
N GLY A 177 -23.36 9.24 -19.78
CA GLY A 177 -23.62 8.22 -18.77
C GLY A 177 -22.42 7.95 -17.88
N ASN A 178 -22.54 6.96 -17.00
CA ASN A 178 -21.45 6.53 -16.15
C ASN A 178 -20.30 6.00 -16.99
N VAL A 179 -19.07 6.36 -16.63
CA VAL A 179 -17.87 5.89 -17.29
C VAL A 179 -17.23 4.79 -16.45
N SER A 180 -16.94 3.66 -17.09
CA SER A 180 -16.17 2.56 -16.52
C SER A 180 -14.92 2.34 -17.35
N VAL A 181 -13.81 2.09 -16.68
CA VAL A 181 -12.50 1.82 -17.30
C VAL A 181 -11.99 0.48 -16.82
N LYS A 182 -11.50 -0.34 -17.74
CA LYS A 182 -10.88 -1.63 -17.44
C LYS A 182 -9.48 -1.72 -18.05
N MET A 183 -8.56 -2.26 -17.29
CA MET A 183 -7.31 -2.80 -17.83
C MET A 183 -7.58 -4.22 -18.34
N VAL A 184 -7.16 -4.56 -19.55
CA VAL A 184 -7.43 -5.87 -20.16
C VAL A 184 -6.15 -6.54 -20.62
N ASN A 185 -6.16 -7.88 -20.58
CA ASN A 185 -5.03 -8.73 -20.86
C ASN A 185 -3.82 -8.39 -19.98
N VAL A 186 -4.06 -8.42 -18.68
CA VAL A 186 -3.07 -8.21 -17.62
C VAL A 186 -2.99 -9.44 -16.72
N SER A 187 -1.86 -9.64 -16.05
CA SER A 187 -1.75 -10.58 -14.93
C SER A 187 -2.29 -9.91 -13.66
N THR A 188 -2.99 -10.67 -12.82
CA THR A 188 -3.54 -10.21 -11.53
C THR A 188 -2.88 -10.88 -10.34
N THR A 189 -1.99 -11.85 -10.56
CA THR A 189 -1.32 -12.61 -9.50
C THR A 189 0.13 -12.20 -9.36
N VAL A 190 0.56 -12.02 -8.11
CA VAL A 190 1.93 -11.69 -7.71
C VAL A 190 2.57 -12.92 -7.07
N SER A 191 3.80 -13.24 -7.45
CA SER A 191 4.72 -14.05 -6.65
C SER A 191 5.58 -13.10 -5.82
N ALA A 192 5.45 -13.18 -4.50
CA ALA A 192 6.18 -12.37 -3.55
C ALA A 192 7.26 -13.18 -2.83
N ASP A 193 8.46 -12.63 -2.71
CA ASP A 193 9.56 -13.13 -1.89
C ASP A 193 10.00 -12.00 -0.95
N LEU A 194 9.61 -12.10 0.32
CA LEU A 194 9.88 -11.07 1.33
C LEU A 194 11.36 -11.03 1.74
N ALA A 195 12.06 -12.17 1.66
CA ALA A 195 13.47 -12.22 2.04
C ALA A 195 14.36 -11.42 1.08
N THR A 196 13.97 -11.33 -0.17
CA THR A 196 14.69 -10.58 -1.22
C THR A 196 13.97 -9.30 -1.64
N ALA A 197 12.78 -9.02 -1.05
CA ALA A 197 11.89 -7.94 -1.43
C ALA A 197 11.58 -7.95 -2.95
N THR A 198 11.37 -9.14 -3.52
CA THR A 198 11.11 -9.31 -4.95
C THR A 198 9.65 -9.61 -5.20
N PHE A 199 9.05 -8.86 -6.11
CA PHE A 199 7.64 -8.97 -6.49
C PHE A 199 7.55 -9.03 -8.02
N SER A 200 6.92 -10.08 -8.53
CA SER A 200 6.77 -10.28 -9.97
C SER A 200 5.40 -10.86 -10.30
N SER A 201 4.91 -10.60 -11.51
CA SER A 201 3.69 -11.26 -11.97
C SER A 201 3.91 -12.76 -12.09
N SER A 202 2.88 -13.52 -11.73
CA SER A 202 2.79 -14.96 -11.98
C SER A 202 1.49 -15.27 -12.70
N GLY A 203 1.48 -16.34 -13.50
CA GLY A 203 0.34 -16.69 -14.35
C GLY A 203 0.29 -15.90 -15.66
N GLU A 204 -0.79 -16.14 -16.42
CA GLU A 204 -0.97 -15.55 -17.74
C GLU A 204 -1.60 -14.15 -17.69
N ALA A 205 -1.20 -13.28 -18.61
CA ALA A 205 -1.75 -11.94 -18.78
C ALA A 205 -3.03 -11.99 -19.64
N ASN A 206 -4.09 -12.63 -19.14
CA ASN A 206 -5.38 -12.79 -19.82
C ASN A 206 -6.57 -12.29 -18.99
N GLN A 207 -6.30 -11.66 -17.86
CA GLN A 207 -7.31 -11.14 -16.95
C GLN A 207 -7.69 -9.69 -17.25
N SER A 208 -8.79 -9.25 -16.64
CA SER A 208 -9.24 -7.85 -16.71
C SER A 208 -9.46 -7.31 -15.32
N VAL A 209 -9.11 -6.04 -15.13
CA VAL A 209 -9.29 -5.34 -13.85
C VAL A 209 -10.13 -4.09 -14.07
N VAL A 210 -11.28 -3.99 -13.39
CA VAL A 210 -12.07 -2.77 -13.31
C VAL A 210 -11.35 -1.79 -12.41
N THR A 211 -11.08 -0.59 -12.92
CA THR A 211 -10.32 0.44 -12.21
C THR A 211 -11.17 1.19 -11.19
N ALA A 212 -10.58 1.62 -10.09
CA ALA A 212 -11.21 2.50 -9.12
C ALA A 212 -11.31 3.95 -9.65
N PHE A 213 -12.33 4.69 -9.22
CA PHE A 213 -12.46 6.11 -9.49
C PHE A 213 -11.37 6.91 -8.75
N ASN A 214 -10.72 7.86 -9.44
CA ASN A 214 -9.62 8.66 -8.91
C ASN A 214 -9.84 10.18 -9.08
N GLY A 215 -11.09 10.60 -9.18
CA GLY A 215 -11.47 12.00 -9.47
C GLY A 215 -11.99 12.18 -10.89
N THR A 216 -12.39 13.39 -11.24
CA THR A 216 -13.08 13.69 -12.50
C THR A 216 -12.30 13.17 -13.70
N ASN A 217 -12.90 12.22 -14.43
CA ASN A 217 -12.32 11.57 -15.62
C ASN A 217 -10.96 10.89 -15.37
N SER A 218 -10.65 10.56 -14.12
CA SER A 218 -9.44 9.85 -13.74
C SER A 218 -9.79 8.53 -13.06
N TYR A 219 -9.08 7.48 -13.41
CA TYR A 219 -9.28 6.11 -12.93
C TYR A 219 -7.95 5.50 -12.59
N LYS A 220 -7.93 4.62 -11.59
CA LYS A 220 -6.68 4.01 -11.11
C LYS A 220 -6.83 2.51 -10.87
N ALA A 221 -5.75 1.78 -11.04
CA ALA A 221 -5.63 0.38 -10.68
C ALA A 221 -4.25 0.08 -10.13
N VAL A 222 -4.17 -0.91 -9.24
CA VAL A 222 -2.92 -1.52 -8.80
C VAL A 222 -2.79 -2.87 -9.48
N LEU A 223 -1.65 -3.11 -10.13
CA LEU A 223 -1.38 -4.32 -10.90
C LEU A 223 0.01 -4.88 -10.57
N PRO A 224 0.21 -6.21 -10.67
CA PRO A 224 1.52 -6.80 -10.54
C PRO A 224 2.56 -6.14 -11.46
N PRO A 225 3.84 -6.04 -11.04
CA PRO A 225 4.92 -5.69 -11.95
C PRO A 225 4.95 -6.68 -13.11
N GLN A 226 4.82 -6.18 -14.34
CA GLN A 226 4.72 -7.02 -15.55
C GLN A 226 5.12 -6.26 -16.79
N THR A 227 5.46 -6.99 -17.86
CA THR A 227 5.64 -6.41 -19.19
C THR A 227 4.34 -6.51 -19.98
N THR A 228 3.83 -5.38 -20.46
CA THR A 228 2.65 -5.33 -21.32
C THR A 228 2.94 -5.95 -22.70
N SER A 229 1.95 -6.59 -23.30
CA SER A 229 2.06 -7.16 -24.63
C SER A 229 1.54 -6.18 -25.69
N MET A 230 2.39 -5.80 -26.65
CA MET A 230 2.02 -4.95 -27.77
C MET A 230 0.80 -5.52 -28.52
N GLY A 231 -0.20 -4.67 -28.78
CA GLY A 231 -1.41 -5.04 -29.49
C GLY A 231 -2.40 -5.93 -28.74
N SER A 232 -2.02 -6.43 -27.53
CA SER A 232 -2.87 -7.28 -26.70
C SER A 232 -3.30 -6.56 -25.42
N THR A 233 -2.36 -6.20 -24.53
CA THR A 233 -2.66 -5.41 -23.33
C THR A 233 -3.29 -4.09 -23.72
N GLY A 234 -4.31 -3.65 -22.98
CA GLY A 234 -5.02 -2.42 -23.34
C GLY A 234 -5.92 -1.87 -22.24
N ILE A 235 -6.67 -0.87 -22.64
CA ILE A 235 -7.65 -0.16 -21.81
C ILE A 235 -8.99 -0.22 -22.55
N GLU A 236 -10.03 -0.65 -21.86
CA GLU A 236 -11.42 -0.59 -22.34
C GLU A 236 -12.18 0.47 -21.56
N ILE A 237 -12.94 1.29 -22.29
CA ILE A 237 -13.73 2.40 -21.76
C ILE A 237 -15.17 2.19 -22.17
N THR A 238 -16.08 2.14 -21.21
CA THR A 238 -17.52 2.03 -21.44
C THR A 238 -18.22 3.30 -20.92
N VAL A 239 -19.09 3.88 -21.72
CA VAL A 239 -19.91 5.05 -21.34
C VAL A 239 -21.38 4.65 -21.37
N GLY A 240 -22.05 4.64 -20.21
CA GLY A 240 -23.41 4.14 -20.08
C GLY A 240 -23.56 2.71 -20.59
N ASP A 241 -24.53 2.48 -21.47
CA ASP A 241 -24.83 1.17 -22.09
C ASP A 241 -24.16 1.00 -23.46
N ALA A 242 -23.25 1.90 -23.85
CA ALA A 242 -22.58 1.83 -25.15
C ALA A 242 -21.57 0.64 -25.22
N ALA A 243 -21.27 0.22 -26.44
CA ALA A 243 -20.20 -0.76 -26.66
C ALA A 243 -18.85 -0.19 -26.17
N PRO A 244 -17.98 -1.03 -25.56
CA PRO A 244 -16.67 -0.58 -25.08
C PRO A 244 -15.79 -0.03 -26.21
N LEU A 245 -15.17 1.11 -25.96
CA LEU A 245 -14.05 1.61 -26.75
C LEU A 245 -12.77 0.91 -26.27
N SER A 246 -12.00 0.38 -27.20
CA SER A 246 -10.78 -0.38 -26.85
C SER A 246 -9.53 0.35 -27.36
N TYR A 247 -8.60 0.62 -26.45
CA TYR A 247 -7.26 1.08 -26.77
C TYR A 247 -6.26 -0.02 -26.50
N LYS A 248 -5.46 -0.42 -27.48
CA LYS A 248 -4.36 -1.40 -27.36
C LYS A 248 -3.05 -0.66 -27.30
N PHE A 249 -2.15 -1.10 -26.40
CA PHE A 249 -0.82 -0.52 -26.31
C PHE A 249 -0.03 -0.75 -27.60
N PRO A 250 0.50 0.31 -28.24
CA PRO A 250 1.21 0.19 -29.52
C PRO A 250 2.63 -0.36 -29.38
N ALA A 251 3.15 -0.44 -28.16
CA ALA A 251 4.45 -1.01 -27.82
C ALA A 251 4.38 -1.68 -26.44
N SER A 252 5.27 -2.62 -26.17
CA SER A 252 5.44 -3.18 -24.85
C SER A 252 6.01 -2.11 -23.89
N CYS A 253 5.58 -2.15 -22.64
CA CYS A 253 6.06 -1.32 -21.55
C CYS A 253 6.28 -2.20 -20.33
N GLU A 254 7.38 -2.03 -19.63
CA GLU A 254 7.63 -2.71 -18.36
C GLU A 254 7.04 -1.88 -17.22
N TRP A 255 6.04 -2.44 -16.52
CA TRP A 255 5.51 -1.88 -15.29
C TRP A 255 6.29 -2.43 -14.11
N LYS A 256 6.91 -1.55 -13.33
CA LYS A 256 7.82 -1.89 -12.23
C LYS A 256 7.15 -1.70 -10.87
N SER A 257 7.60 -2.47 -9.89
CA SER A 257 7.23 -2.34 -8.47
C SER A 257 7.40 -0.90 -7.99
N GLY A 258 6.42 -0.39 -7.27
CA GLY A 258 6.42 0.95 -6.67
C GLY A 258 6.28 2.13 -7.65
N ILE A 259 6.18 1.88 -8.95
CA ILE A 259 6.15 2.95 -9.97
C ILE A 259 4.71 3.21 -10.43
N ARG A 260 4.39 4.49 -10.60
CA ARG A 260 3.13 4.96 -11.19
C ARG A 260 3.30 5.24 -12.68
N TYR A 261 2.36 4.71 -13.48
CA TYR A 261 2.25 4.95 -14.90
C TYR A 261 0.95 5.68 -15.19
N ALA A 262 1.00 6.81 -15.88
CA ALA A 262 -0.17 7.60 -16.23
C ALA A 262 -0.38 7.61 -17.75
N TYR A 263 -1.59 7.26 -18.17
CA TYR A 263 -2.03 7.27 -19.56
C TYR A 263 -3.13 8.30 -19.73
N THR A 264 -3.06 9.14 -20.77
CA THR A 264 -4.11 10.08 -21.11
C THR A 264 -4.69 9.69 -22.46
N LEU A 265 -5.99 9.41 -22.49
CA LEU A 265 -6.73 9.04 -23.70
C LEU A 265 -7.72 10.14 -24.06
N TYR A 266 -7.72 10.52 -25.32
CA TYR A 266 -8.69 11.47 -25.87
C TYR A 266 -9.84 10.73 -26.54
N ILE A 267 -11.07 11.02 -26.11
CA ILE A 267 -12.30 10.42 -26.61
C ILE A 267 -13.01 11.43 -27.49
N ALA A 268 -13.02 11.18 -28.79
CA ALA A 268 -13.49 12.13 -29.79
C ALA A 268 -15.04 12.19 -29.96
N GLU A 269 -15.79 11.19 -29.41
CA GLU A 269 -17.23 11.06 -29.56
C GLU A 269 -17.98 11.16 -28.23
#